data_3823e5aa0fea1ef9743a6ec269ed9ade
#
_entry.id   3823e5aa0fea1ef9743a6ec269ed9ade
#
_cell.length_a   1.000
_cell.length_b   1.000
_cell.length_c   1.000
_cell.angle_alpha   90.00
_cell.angle_beta   90.00
_cell.angle_gamma   90.00
#
_symmetry.space_group_name_H-M   'P 1'
#
loop_
_entity.id
_entity.type
_entity.pdbx_description
1 polymer ?
#
loop_
_entity_poly.entity_id
_entity_poly.type
_entity_poly.pdbx_seq_one_letter_code
_entity_poly.pdbx_strand_id
1 'polypeptide(L)'
;MPVDDTITVDDGVEEPSDRALTDTTRRTFMRAAAAAGTIGGLTGMASAQEEAFVPEGEAVRLETVAEGLSQPVGVTSAGDGSNRLFIVDQPGQLWVHDEDDGLQDEPFLDIGDQLPELGLEDLGGFDERGFLGVEFHPDFENNRRFYVRHSAPSSAEGVDHRELLVEYRATSDLSSADPDSREVLMDIDHPQFNHNAGSIEFGPDDYLYIPMGDGGAADDNAPGHVSDWYDRNAGGNAQNVEANLLGTILRIDIDSSEGDKPYGIPDNNPLVDEDGLDEIYAWGLRNPWRISFDDEGRLFAGDLGQNLWEEVDIIENGGNYGWNVREGTHCFSTETPNEPPSNCPSETPDGEPLIDPIVEYPHQHDGETVGISITGGYFYEGPIEEIRGKYVFGDWSKSFTEPQGRLFAASPPDGGGMWEMEALNPVGEDGTELGAFLTAFGMGRGGELYICTSQNNTPHGENGAVHRFQRFPYLSDRYRDSNMSDRMLRVFNNTVRQLQDVLGTG
;
A
#
# COMPACT_ATOMS: atom_id res chain seq x y z
N MET A 1 -30.56 -66.47 33.54
CA MET A 1 -29.20 -65.92 33.32
C MET A 1 -29.23 -65.17 32.03
N PRO A 2 -29.17 -63.89 32.06
CA PRO A 2 -29.10 -63.05 30.89
C PRO A 2 -27.64 -62.83 30.52
N VAL A 3 -27.35 -62.87 29.21
CA VAL A 3 -26.10 -62.43 28.63
C VAL A 3 -26.33 -61.01 28.07
N ASP A 4 -25.52 -60.11 28.55
CA ASP A 4 -25.51 -58.69 28.21
C ASP A 4 -24.45 -58.49 27.14
N ASP A 5 -24.82 -58.11 25.91
CA ASP A 5 -23.94 -57.71 24.85
C ASP A 5 -24.26 -56.25 24.44
N THR A 6 -23.62 -55.33 25.10
CA THR A 6 -23.60 -53.93 24.70
C THR A 6 -22.36 -53.66 23.84
N ILE A 7 -22.57 -53.59 22.52
CA ILE A 7 -21.57 -53.05 21.58
C ILE A 7 -21.68 -51.52 21.66
N THR A 8 -20.68 -50.87 22.21
CA THR A 8 -20.47 -49.41 22.07
C THR A 8 -19.77 -49.18 20.76
N VAL A 9 -20.46 -48.55 19.83
CA VAL A 9 -19.89 -47.97 18.62
C VAL A 9 -19.30 -46.60 19.01
N ASP A 10 -18.00 -46.50 18.91
CA ASP A 10 -17.25 -45.24 19.09
C ASP A 10 -17.27 -44.51 17.74
N ASP A 11 -18.24 -43.63 17.57
CA ASP A 11 -18.31 -42.70 16.44
C ASP A 11 -17.41 -41.49 16.72
N GLY A 12 -16.09 -41.73 16.64
CA GLY A 12 -15.11 -40.65 16.55
C GLY A 12 -15.09 -40.04 15.14
N VAL A 13 -16.04 -39.21 14.83
CA VAL A 13 -15.89 -38.25 13.70
C VAL A 13 -15.06 -37.10 14.23
N GLU A 14 -13.77 -37.13 13.94
CA GLU A 14 -12.94 -35.93 14.07
C GLU A 14 -13.43 -34.94 13.00
N GLU A 15 -14.06 -33.84 13.41
CA GLU A 15 -14.27 -32.69 12.57
C GLU A 15 -12.88 -32.13 12.14
N PRO A 16 -12.66 -31.86 10.84
CA PRO A 16 -11.43 -31.21 10.41
C PRO A 16 -11.40 -29.81 11.01
N SER A 17 -10.40 -29.52 11.83
CA SER A 17 -10.24 -28.24 12.48
C SER A 17 -10.01 -27.14 11.44
N ASP A 18 -10.68 -25.99 11.57
CA ASP A 18 -10.55 -24.78 10.72
C ASP A 18 -9.10 -24.32 10.48
N ARG A 19 -8.20 -24.65 11.41
CA ARG A 19 -6.76 -24.43 11.25
C ARG A 19 -6.13 -25.12 10.03
N ALA A 20 -6.70 -26.23 9.53
CA ALA A 20 -6.10 -26.98 8.43
C ALA A 20 -6.30 -26.31 7.05
N LEU A 21 -7.37 -25.54 6.87
CA LEU A 21 -7.65 -24.82 5.61
C LEU A 21 -6.81 -23.55 5.48
N THR A 22 -6.69 -22.79 6.59
CA THR A 22 -5.81 -21.61 6.65
C THR A 22 -4.34 -21.99 6.46
N ASP A 23 -3.92 -23.11 7.02
CA ASP A 23 -2.55 -23.63 6.92
C ASP A 23 -2.17 -24.00 5.47
N THR A 24 -3.13 -24.47 4.67
CA THR A 24 -2.90 -24.81 3.27
C THR A 24 -2.73 -23.55 2.41
N THR A 25 -3.53 -22.54 2.66
CA THR A 25 -3.47 -21.26 1.93
C THR A 25 -2.16 -20.51 2.22
N ARG A 26 -1.75 -20.44 3.48
CA ARG A 26 -0.49 -19.84 3.91
C ARG A 26 0.73 -20.52 3.30
N ARG A 27 0.72 -21.87 3.23
CA ARG A 27 1.80 -22.65 2.59
C ARG A 27 1.86 -22.44 1.08
N THR A 28 0.73 -22.19 0.44
CA THR A 28 0.66 -21.90 -1.00
C THR A 28 1.25 -20.52 -1.27
N PHE A 29 0.93 -19.51 -0.45
CA PHE A 29 1.52 -18.16 -0.52
C PHE A 29 3.06 -18.20 -0.45
N MET A 30 3.63 -18.88 0.56
CA MET A 30 5.09 -19.02 0.69
C MET A 30 5.74 -19.84 -0.43
N ARG A 31 5.01 -20.77 -1.05
CA ARG A 31 5.53 -21.53 -2.20
C ARG A 31 5.54 -20.69 -3.48
N ALA A 32 4.55 -19.86 -3.69
CA ALA A 32 4.55 -18.90 -4.79
C ALA A 32 5.69 -17.87 -4.64
N ALA A 33 5.87 -17.35 -3.42
CA ALA A 33 6.98 -16.46 -3.07
C ALA A 33 8.38 -17.11 -3.23
N ALA A 34 8.52 -18.41 -2.87
CA ALA A 34 9.79 -19.12 -3.01
C ALA A 34 10.10 -19.55 -4.45
N ALA A 35 9.08 -19.67 -5.32
CA ALA A 35 9.29 -20.03 -6.73
C ALA A 35 9.88 -18.86 -7.55
N ALA A 36 9.59 -17.62 -7.18
CA ALA A 36 10.17 -16.44 -7.82
C ALA A 36 11.68 -16.27 -7.56
N GLY A 37 12.19 -16.86 -6.46
CA GLY A 37 13.60 -16.71 -6.04
C GLY A 37 14.60 -17.74 -6.54
N THR A 38 14.26 -18.72 -7.40
CA THR A 38 15.15 -19.87 -7.71
C THR A 38 15.58 -20.05 -9.16
N ILE A 39 15.43 -19.07 -10.05
CA ILE A 39 15.97 -19.17 -11.42
C ILE A 39 17.19 -18.26 -11.57
N GLY A 40 18.25 -18.57 -10.87
CA GLY A 40 19.54 -17.90 -10.98
C GLY A 40 20.67 -18.92 -11.07
N GLY A 41 21.10 -19.29 -12.26
CA GLY A 41 22.35 -20.01 -12.47
C GLY A 41 22.50 -20.68 -13.81
N LEU A 42 23.16 -20.01 -14.77
CA LEU A 42 24.15 -20.61 -15.67
C LEU A 42 24.80 -19.54 -16.60
N THR A 43 26.01 -19.15 -16.19
CA THR A 43 27.23 -18.91 -16.98
C THR A 43 27.22 -18.21 -18.34
N GLY A 44 27.78 -17.00 -18.33
CA GLY A 44 28.88 -16.46 -19.13
C GLY A 44 28.89 -16.60 -20.66
N MET A 45 28.60 -15.52 -21.34
CA MET A 45 29.29 -15.07 -22.57
C MET A 45 29.15 -13.56 -22.70
N ALA A 46 30.16 -12.91 -23.33
CA ALA A 46 30.36 -11.48 -23.45
C ALA A 46 29.08 -10.64 -23.58
N SER A 47 28.89 -9.75 -22.65
CA SER A 47 27.76 -8.86 -22.51
C SER A 47 27.74 -7.79 -23.62
N ALA A 48 26.74 -7.80 -24.47
CA ALA A 48 25.99 -6.57 -24.65
C ALA A 48 25.49 -6.20 -23.24
N GLN A 49 25.69 -5.01 -22.77
CA GLN A 49 25.03 -4.53 -21.56
C GLN A 49 23.54 -4.62 -21.86
N GLU A 50 22.84 -5.60 -21.26
CA GLU A 50 21.38 -5.68 -21.30
C GLU A 50 20.88 -4.43 -20.58
N GLU A 51 20.02 -3.69 -21.24
CA GLU A 51 19.48 -2.44 -20.73
C GLU A 51 18.51 -2.79 -19.60
N ALA A 52 18.67 -2.20 -18.43
CA ALA A 52 17.78 -2.44 -17.29
C ALA A 52 16.35 -2.06 -17.66
N PHE A 53 15.35 -2.79 -17.17
CA PHE A 53 13.93 -2.48 -17.41
C PHE A 53 13.61 -1.06 -16.94
N VAL A 54 14.11 -0.67 -15.77
CA VAL A 54 13.97 0.66 -15.20
C VAL A 54 15.32 1.37 -15.29
N PRO A 55 15.44 2.44 -16.08
CA PRO A 55 16.68 3.20 -16.16
C PRO A 55 17.01 3.86 -14.81
N GLU A 56 18.31 4.07 -14.57
CA GLU A 56 18.78 4.85 -13.44
C GLU A 56 18.36 6.31 -13.58
N GLY A 57 17.78 6.85 -12.50
CA GLY A 57 17.28 8.21 -12.42
C GLY A 57 18.06 9.07 -11.43
N GLU A 58 17.38 10.05 -10.87
CA GLU A 58 17.98 11.06 -10.01
C GLU A 58 18.37 10.49 -8.63
N ALA A 59 19.41 11.06 -8.05
CA ALA A 59 19.74 10.83 -6.64
C ALA A 59 18.82 11.64 -5.74
N VAL A 60 18.33 11.03 -4.65
CA VAL A 60 17.52 11.68 -3.63
C VAL A 60 18.17 11.53 -2.26
N ARG A 61 18.17 12.60 -1.48
CA ARG A 61 18.68 12.54 -0.11
C ARG A 61 17.55 12.18 0.85
N LEU A 62 17.85 11.23 1.75
CA LEU A 62 16.98 10.86 2.86
C LEU A 62 17.59 11.32 4.19
N GLU A 63 16.74 11.83 5.07
CA GLU A 63 17.04 12.18 6.46
C GLU A 63 16.14 11.40 7.37
N THR A 64 16.68 10.61 8.28
CA THR A 64 15.91 9.89 9.29
C THR A 64 15.32 10.89 10.28
N VAL A 65 13.99 10.87 10.46
CA VAL A 65 13.26 11.76 11.37
C VAL A 65 12.71 11.02 12.59
N ALA A 66 12.39 9.73 12.47
CA ALA A 66 11.95 8.89 13.59
C ALA A 66 12.53 7.49 13.46
N GLU A 67 12.88 6.88 14.59
CA GLU A 67 13.42 5.52 14.72
C GLU A 67 12.83 4.84 15.94
N GLY A 68 13.03 3.51 16.05
CA GLY A 68 12.56 2.72 17.18
C GLY A 68 11.08 2.31 17.08
N LEU A 69 10.49 2.46 15.90
CA LEU A 69 9.17 1.96 15.56
C LEU A 69 9.23 0.45 15.26
N SER A 70 8.09 -0.23 15.30
CA SER A 70 8.04 -1.66 14.96
C SER A 70 7.96 -1.86 13.45
N GLN A 71 6.85 -1.44 12.85
CA GLN A 71 6.55 -1.53 11.42
C GLN A 71 5.72 -0.32 11.01
N PRO A 72 6.33 0.86 10.82
CA PRO A 72 5.58 2.02 10.40
C PRO A 72 5.01 1.81 8.99
N VAL A 73 3.71 2.04 8.83
CA VAL A 73 2.95 1.79 7.58
C VAL A 73 2.17 3.02 7.11
N GLY A 74 2.42 4.18 7.66
CA GLY A 74 1.81 5.44 7.22
C GLY A 74 2.33 6.64 7.97
N VAL A 75 2.36 7.79 7.29
CA VAL A 75 2.69 9.10 7.87
C VAL A 75 1.74 10.12 7.30
N THR A 76 1.08 10.89 8.16
CA THR A 76 0.20 11.99 7.77
C THR A 76 0.31 13.18 8.72
N SER A 77 -0.35 14.28 8.38
CA SER A 77 -0.50 15.46 9.23
C SER A 77 -1.96 15.75 9.51
N ALA A 78 -2.28 16.24 10.71
CA ALA A 78 -3.67 16.47 11.10
C ALA A 78 -4.35 17.71 10.46
N GLY A 79 -3.62 18.52 9.69
CA GLY A 79 -4.18 19.75 9.13
C GLY A 79 -4.54 20.85 10.16
N ASP A 80 -4.23 20.64 11.46
CA ASP A 80 -4.59 21.50 12.60
C ASP A 80 -3.69 22.71 12.78
N GLY A 81 -2.83 23.01 11.84
CA GLY A 81 -1.88 24.11 11.90
C GLY A 81 -0.60 23.80 12.66
N SER A 82 -0.49 22.67 13.33
CA SER A 82 0.76 22.18 13.90
C SER A 82 1.67 21.57 12.81
N ASN A 83 2.93 21.36 13.16
CA ASN A 83 3.89 20.64 12.30
C ASN A 83 4.05 19.17 12.75
N ARG A 84 3.08 18.65 13.52
CA ARG A 84 3.11 17.28 13.99
C ARG A 84 2.90 16.30 12.84
N LEU A 85 3.72 15.27 12.83
CA LEU A 85 3.52 14.08 12.00
C LEU A 85 2.90 12.99 12.84
N PHE A 86 1.92 12.32 12.28
CA PHE A 86 1.28 11.15 12.87
C PHE A 86 1.76 9.92 12.12
N ILE A 87 2.34 8.97 12.84
CA ILE A 87 2.97 7.78 12.29
C ILE A 87 2.16 6.57 12.72
N VAL A 88 1.58 5.86 11.75
CA VAL A 88 0.87 4.60 11.97
C VAL A 88 1.89 3.48 12.13
N ASP A 89 1.93 2.85 13.29
CA ASP A 89 2.74 1.66 13.53
C ASP A 89 1.82 0.43 13.58
N GLN A 90 2.08 -0.54 12.71
CA GLN A 90 1.20 -1.68 12.42
C GLN A 90 0.74 -2.46 13.66
N PRO A 91 1.55 -2.62 14.75
CA PRO A 91 1.11 -3.31 15.97
C PRO A 91 0.02 -2.59 16.78
N GLY A 92 -0.40 -1.39 16.39
CA GLY A 92 -1.57 -0.73 16.98
C GLY A 92 -1.34 0.67 17.51
N GLN A 93 -0.15 1.25 17.37
CA GLN A 93 0.17 2.57 17.89
C GLN A 93 0.08 3.64 16.80
N LEU A 94 -0.53 4.79 17.16
CA LEU A 94 -0.42 6.04 16.41
C LEU A 94 0.55 6.94 17.17
N TRP A 95 1.75 7.10 16.64
CA TRP A 95 2.78 7.92 17.24
C TRP A 95 2.70 9.36 16.73
N VAL A 96 3.22 10.30 17.54
CA VAL A 96 3.39 11.71 17.14
C VAL A 96 4.88 12.04 17.14
N HIS A 97 5.32 12.62 16.04
CA HIS A 97 6.64 13.22 15.91
C HIS A 97 6.49 14.74 15.75
N ASP A 98 7.20 15.51 16.55
CA ASP A 98 7.33 16.96 16.44
C ASP A 98 8.74 17.34 15.99
N GLU A 99 8.87 18.36 15.12
CA GLU A 99 10.20 18.75 14.61
C GLU A 99 11.17 19.21 15.70
N ASP A 100 10.64 19.82 16.78
CA ASP A 100 11.45 20.37 17.88
C ASP A 100 11.74 19.35 18.97
N ASP A 101 10.75 18.48 19.30
CA ASP A 101 10.79 17.56 20.44
C ASP A 101 11.06 16.09 20.02
N GLY A 102 10.97 15.76 18.71
CA GLY A 102 11.14 14.40 18.19
C GLY A 102 9.92 13.51 18.41
N LEU A 103 10.13 12.19 18.39
CA LEU A 103 9.08 11.20 18.66
C LEU A 103 8.65 11.27 20.13
N GLN A 104 7.35 11.36 20.39
CA GLN A 104 6.80 11.41 21.74
C GLN A 104 6.96 10.07 22.47
N ASP A 105 7.11 10.12 23.80
CA ASP A 105 7.29 8.92 24.63
C ASP A 105 6.04 8.03 24.73
N GLU A 106 4.84 8.62 24.56
CA GLU A 106 3.56 7.93 24.62
C GLU A 106 2.80 8.08 23.30
N PRO A 107 2.13 7.04 22.79
CA PRO A 107 1.37 7.14 21.56
C PRO A 107 0.14 8.04 21.69
N PHE A 108 -0.26 8.69 20.61
CA PHE A 108 -1.50 9.45 20.53
C PHE A 108 -2.74 8.56 20.69
N LEU A 109 -2.68 7.35 20.11
CA LEU A 109 -3.69 6.29 20.24
C LEU A 109 -2.98 4.94 20.30
N ASP A 110 -3.45 4.04 21.17
CA ASP A 110 -3.04 2.62 21.20
C ASP A 110 -4.29 1.74 21.10
N ILE A 111 -4.34 0.94 20.04
CA ILE A 111 -5.41 -0.04 19.76
C ILE A 111 -4.88 -1.48 19.68
N GLY A 112 -3.67 -1.73 20.16
CA GLY A 112 -3.03 -3.06 20.10
C GLY A 112 -3.90 -4.19 20.64
N ASP A 113 -4.65 -3.92 21.71
CA ASP A 113 -5.59 -4.89 22.31
C ASP A 113 -6.85 -5.19 21.46
N GLN A 114 -7.10 -4.41 20.40
CA GLN A 114 -8.23 -4.56 19.49
C GLN A 114 -7.86 -5.37 18.23
N LEU A 115 -6.57 -5.58 17.99
CA LEU A 115 -6.05 -6.28 16.81
C LEU A 115 -6.10 -7.81 16.99
N PRO A 116 -6.10 -8.60 15.90
CA PRO A 116 -5.78 -10.02 15.97
C PRO A 116 -4.32 -10.20 16.41
N GLU A 117 -3.94 -11.40 16.84
CA GLU A 117 -2.54 -11.74 17.04
C GLU A 117 -1.79 -11.61 15.71
N LEU A 118 -0.78 -10.76 15.67
CA LEU A 118 0.01 -10.46 14.47
C LEU A 118 1.29 -11.31 14.41
N GLY A 119 1.88 -11.39 13.22
CA GLY A 119 3.15 -12.08 13.00
C GLY A 119 2.97 -13.59 12.86
N LEU A 120 2.51 -14.04 11.72
CA LEU A 120 2.23 -15.44 11.44
C LEU A 120 3.50 -16.30 11.41
N GLU A 121 3.66 -17.21 12.37
CA GLU A 121 4.89 -18.04 12.56
C GLU A 121 5.25 -18.85 11.31
N ASP A 122 4.29 -19.40 10.60
CA ASP A 122 4.48 -20.20 9.38
C ASP A 122 4.89 -19.37 8.16
N LEU A 123 4.77 -18.04 8.23
CA LEU A 123 5.25 -17.06 7.26
C LEU A 123 6.51 -16.31 7.74
N GLY A 124 7.21 -16.83 8.75
CA GLY A 124 8.40 -16.18 9.29
C GLY A 124 8.12 -14.90 10.07
N GLY A 125 6.86 -14.70 10.48
CA GLY A 125 6.39 -13.53 11.20
C GLY A 125 5.80 -12.44 10.33
N PHE A 126 5.76 -12.60 8.99
CA PHE A 126 5.09 -11.66 8.08
C PHE A 126 3.58 -11.59 8.35
N ASP A 127 3.00 -10.40 8.26
CA ASP A 127 1.57 -10.16 8.40
C ASP A 127 1.19 -8.86 7.68
N GLU A 128 0.05 -8.85 7.02
CA GLU A 128 -0.51 -7.63 6.43
C GLU A 128 -1.59 -6.99 7.32
N ARG A 129 -2.13 -7.74 8.29
CA ARG A 129 -3.14 -7.26 9.22
C ARG A 129 -2.54 -6.29 10.23
N GLY A 130 -3.37 -5.51 10.89
CA GLY A 130 -2.95 -4.63 11.96
C GLY A 130 -3.63 -3.26 11.93
N PHE A 131 -2.96 -2.25 12.45
CA PHE A 131 -3.32 -0.86 12.30
C PHE A 131 -2.76 -0.34 10.98
N LEU A 132 -3.62 -0.05 10.00
CA LEU A 132 -3.21 0.10 8.60
C LEU A 132 -3.30 1.53 8.07
N GLY A 133 -4.18 2.36 8.62
CA GLY A 133 -4.37 3.72 8.16
C GLY A 133 -5.02 4.66 9.17
N VAL A 134 -4.70 5.93 9.04
CA VAL A 134 -5.31 7.03 9.80
C VAL A 134 -5.51 8.21 8.87
N GLU A 135 -6.64 8.89 9.03
CA GLU A 135 -6.89 10.16 8.36
C GLU A 135 -7.65 11.11 9.27
N PHE A 136 -7.29 12.39 9.20
CA PHE A 136 -7.91 13.42 10.03
C PHE A 136 -8.99 14.14 9.25
N HIS A 137 -10.12 14.40 9.92
CA HIS A 137 -11.20 15.16 9.31
C HIS A 137 -10.69 16.53 8.80
N PRO A 138 -11.11 17.03 7.62
CA PRO A 138 -10.66 18.34 7.11
C PRO A 138 -10.85 19.50 8.09
N ASP A 139 -11.84 19.43 8.99
CA ASP A 139 -12.09 20.39 10.08
C ASP A 139 -11.63 19.87 11.46
N PHE A 140 -10.56 19.08 11.51
CA PHE A 140 -10.07 18.42 12.74
C PHE A 140 -9.79 19.42 13.87
N GLU A 141 -9.21 20.58 13.58
CA GLU A 141 -8.93 21.62 14.57
C GLU A 141 -10.18 21.97 15.42
N ASN A 142 -11.39 21.94 14.81
CA ASN A 142 -12.62 22.34 15.47
C ASN A 142 -13.43 21.12 15.97
N ASN A 143 -13.56 20.06 15.16
CA ASN A 143 -14.41 18.90 15.47
C ASN A 143 -13.66 17.77 16.16
N ARG A 144 -12.31 17.72 16.03
CA ARG A 144 -11.39 16.75 16.65
C ARG A 144 -11.62 15.31 16.19
N ARG A 145 -12.33 15.09 15.06
CA ARG A 145 -12.62 13.78 14.51
C ARG A 145 -11.44 13.27 13.68
N PHE A 146 -11.13 12.01 13.80
CA PHE A 146 -10.19 11.30 12.94
C PHE A 146 -10.63 9.85 12.77
N TYR A 147 -10.16 9.23 11.72
CA TYR A 147 -10.60 7.92 11.28
C TYR A 147 -9.43 6.97 11.26
N VAL A 148 -9.68 5.75 11.70
CA VAL A 148 -8.69 4.68 11.85
C VAL A 148 -9.18 3.47 11.07
N ARG A 149 -8.30 2.90 10.26
CA ARG A 149 -8.51 1.61 9.62
C ARG A 149 -7.65 0.55 10.26
N HIS A 150 -8.26 -0.54 10.70
CA HIS A 150 -7.53 -1.63 11.34
C HIS A 150 -8.24 -2.98 11.20
N SER A 151 -7.46 -4.06 11.28
CA SER A 151 -7.97 -5.42 11.36
C SER A 151 -8.43 -5.73 12.79
N ALA A 152 -9.53 -6.48 12.92
CA ALA A 152 -10.08 -6.94 14.21
C ALA A 152 -10.31 -8.45 14.19
N PRO A 153 -10.22 -9.14 15.34
CA PRO A 153 -10.46 -10.57 15.40
C PRO A 153 -11.87 -10.97 14.91
N SER A 154 -11.98 -12.08 14.20
CA SER A 154 -13.26 -12.69 13.84
C SER A 154 -13.44 -14.05 14.50
N SER A 155 -14.69 -14.43 14.78
CA SER A 155 -15.10 -15.78 15.16
C SER A 155 -16.07 -16.39 14.15
N ALA A 156 -16.33 -15.71 13.03
CA ALA A 156 -17.19 -16.21 11.98
C ALA A 156 -16.48 -17.29 11.14
N GLU A 157 -17.23 -18.29 10.72
CA GLU A 157 -16.70 -19.37 9.89
C GLU A 157 -16.31 -18.85 8.51
N GLY A 158 -15.08 -19.15 8.07
CA GLY A 158 -14.56 -18.70 6.77
C GLY A 158 -14.10 -17.25 6.72
N VAL A 159 -14.01 -16.58 7.85
CA VAL A 159 -13.53 -15.19 7.99
C VAL A 159 -12.27 -15.21 8.84
N ASP A 160 -11.13 -14.78 8.27
CA ASP A 160 -9.87 -14.69 9.01
C ASP A 160 -9.91 -13.56 10.04
N HIS A 161 -10.33 -12.39 9.60
CA HIS A 161 -10.48 -11.21 10.43
C HIS A 161 -11.56 -10.27 9.86
N ARG A 162 -11.78 -9.15 10.51
CA ARG A 162 -12.67 -8.09 10.02
C ARG A 162 -11.87 -6.82 9.80
N GLU A 163 -12.16 -6.11 8.75
CA GLU A 163 -11.63 -4.78 8.48
C GLU A 163 -12.59 -3.74 9.03
N LEU A 164 -12.13 -2.93 9.97
CA LEU A 164 -12.92 -1.89 10.61
C LEU A 164 -12.46 -0.50 10.17
N LEU A 165 -13.44 0.34 9.82
CA LEU A 165 -13.29 1.80 9.82
C LEU A 165 -13.90 2.34 11.10
N VAL A 166 -13.13 3.08 11.87
CA VAL A 166 -13.52 3.57 13.20
C VAL A 166 -13.28 5.06 13.32
N GLU A 167 -14.29 5.82 13.73
CA GLU A 167 -14.12 7.21 14.14
C GLU A 167 -13.66 7.28 15.60
N TYR A 168 -12.70 8.16 15.85
CA TYR A 168 -12.28 8.62 17.17
C TYR A 168 -12.32 10.16 17.23
N ARG A 169 -12.23 10.68 18.46
CA ARG A 169 -12.02 12.10 18.71
C ARG A 169 -10.75 12.31 19.54
N ALA A 170 -10.03 13.36 19.22
CA ALA A 170 -8.95 13.81 20.06
C ALA A 170 -9.47 14.49 21.35
N THR A 171 -8.65 14.50 22.38
CA THR A 171 -8.86 15.31 23.58
C THR A 171 -8.96 16.80 23.24
N SER A 172 -9.46 17.61 24.16
CA SER A 172 -9.72 19.04 23.88
C SER A 172 -8.46 19.87 23.63
N ASP A 173 -7.30 19.39 24.03
CA ASP A 173 -5.98 19.99 23.81
C ASP A 173 -5.23 19.34 22.64
N LEU A 174 -5.86 18.41 21.93
CA LEU A 174 -5.32 17.69 20.79
C LEU A 174 -4.03 16.90 21.07
N SER A 175 -3.75 16.58 22.33
CA SER A 175 -2.52 15.89 22.74
C SER A 175 -2.60 14.36 22.65
N SER A 176 -3.81 13.79 22.67
CA SER A 176 -4.07 12.35 22.58
C SER A 176 -5.48 12.07 22.06
N ALA A 177 -5.74 10.84 21.65
CA ALA A 177 -7.09 10.37 21.39
C ALA A 177 -7.90 10.18 22.68
N ASP A 178 -9.23 10.33 22.59
CA ASP A 178 -10.19 9.92 23.61
C ASP A 178 -10.68 8.50 23.29
N PRO A 179 -10.22 7.44 23.96
CA PRO A 179 -10.58 6.07 23.61
C PRO A 179 -12.08 5.76 23.84
N ASP A 180 -12.76 6.53 24.70
CA ASP A 180 -14.19 6.37 24.96
C ASP A 180 -15.05 6.96 23.83
N SER A 181 -14.47 7.69 22.89
CA SER A 181 -15.15 8.28 21.73
C SER A 181 -15.32 7.33 20.54
N ARG A 182 -14.81 6.10 20.64
CA ARG A 182 -14.78 5.09 19.59
C ARG A 182 -16.16 4.80 19.00
N GLU A 183 -16.31 4.96 17.68
CA GLU A 183 -17.51 4.61 16.91
C GLU A 183 -17.13 3.81 15.65
N VAL A 184 -17.67 2.60 15.49
CA VAL A 184 -17.44 1.79 14.28
C VAL A 184 -18.33 2.28 13.17
N LEU A 185 -17.75 2.73 12.06
CA LEU A 185 -18.46 3.18 10.88
C LEU A 185 -18.70 2.04 9.89
N MET A 186 -17.66 1.23 9.62
CA MET A 186 -17.77 0.06 8.75
C MET A 186 -17.15 -1.17 9.42
N ASP A 187 -17.69 -2.34 9.10
CA ASP A 187 -17.29 -3.65 9.63
C ASP A 187 -17.44 -4.67 8.49
N ILE A 188 -16.32 -5.03 7.86
CA ILE A 188 -16.27 -5.83 6.64
C ILE A 188 -15.53 -7.13 6.93
N ASP A 189 -16.16 -8.28 6.65
CA ASP A 189 -15.54 -9.59 6.76
C ASP A 189 -14.43 -9.75 5.73
N HIS A 190 -13.24 -10.20 6.18
CA HIS A 190 -12.09 -10.46 5.32
C HIS A 190 -11.70 -11.94 5.38
N PRO A 191 -11.73 -12.66 4.25
CA PRO A 191 -11.60 -14.13 4.27
C PRO A 191 -10.18 -14.64 4.50
N GLN A 192 -9.15 -13.86 4.19
CA GLN A 192 -7.75 -14.27 4.28
C GLN A 192 -6.92 -13.25 5.06
N PHE A 193 -5.69 -13.59 5.45
CA PHE A 193 -4.81 -12.74 6.26
C PHE A 193 -4.12 -11.60 5.49
N ASN A 194 -4.19 -11.60 4.17
CA ASN A 194 -3.48 -10.68 3.27
C ASN A 194 -4.43 -9.98 2.29
N HIS A 195 -3.91 -9.04 1.52
CA HIS A 195 -4.63 -8.09 0.65
C HIS A 195 -5.57 -7.18 1.46
N ASN A 196 -5.02 -6.63 2.52
CA ASN A 196 -5.79 -5.77 3.43
C ASN A 196 -5.92 -4.34 2.90
N ALA A 197 -5.12 -3.93 1.90
CA ALA A 197 -4.98 -2.52 1.54
C ALA A 197 -4.60 -1.68 2.78
N GLY A 198 -5.29 -0.57 3.08
CA GLY A 198 -5.22 -0.02 4.43
C GLY A 198 -5.13 1.48 4.58
N SER A 199 -4.60 2.24 3.61
CA SER A 199 -4.69 3.69 3.66
C SER A 199 -6.14 4.15 3.54
N ILE A 200 -6.41 5.34 4.04
CA ILE A 200 -7.68 6.07 3.84
C ILE A 200 -7.32 7.52 3.58
N GLU A 201 -8.07 8.19 2.73
CA GLU A 201 -7.78 9.57 2.31
C GLU A 201 -9.07 10.36 2.12
N PHE A 202 -9.09 11.63 2.54
CA PHE A 202 -10.14 12.56 2.12
C PHE A 202 -9.86 13.08 0.72
N GLY A 203 -10.87 12.96 -0.15
CA GLY A 203 -10.81 13.59 -1.46
C GLY A 203 -11.01 15.11 -1.41
N PRO A 204 -10.74 15.81 -2.53
CA PRO A 204 -11.01 17.26 -2.64
C PRO A 204 -12.51 17.61 -2.59
N ASP A 205 -13.37 16.61 -2.55
CA ASP A 205 -14.82 16.68 -2.40
C ASP A 205 -15.30 16.49 -0.96
N ASP A 206 -14.36 16.43 0.00
CA ASP A 206 -14.57 16.20 1.43
C ASP A 206 -15.16 14.82 1.79
N TYR A 207 -15.21 13.86 0.84
CA TYR A 207 -15.60 12.47 1.11
C TYR A 207 -14.39 11.61 1.46
N LEU A 208 -14.62 10.55 2.23
CA LEU A 208 -13.59 9.60 2.62
C LEU A 208 -13.51 8.45 1.61
N TYR A 209 -12.30 8.20 1.08
CA TYR A 209 -11.98 7.13 0.17
C TYR A 209 -11.26 6.01 0.91
N ILE A 210 -11.70 4.76 0.69
CA ILE A 210 -11.26 3.59 1.44
C ILE A 210 -10.95 2.46 0.45
N PRO A 211 -9.67 2.15 0.19
CA PRO A 211 -9.29 1.02 -0.64
C PRO A 211 -9.52 -0.30 0.10
N MET A 212 -9.99 -1.31 -0.62
CA MET A 212 -10.23 -2.67 -0.15
C MET A 212 -9.54 -3.66 -1.08
N GLY A 213 -8.72 -4.55 -0.53
CA GLY A 213 -8.19 -5.67 -1.32
C GLY A 213 -9.25 -6.71 -1.68
N ASP A 214 -8.90 -7.61 -2.58
CA ASP A 214 -9.81 -8.62 -3.15
C ASP A 214 -10.23 -9.74 -2.18
N GLY A 215 -9.73 -9.73 -0.95
CA GLY A 215 -9.99 -10.75 0.07
C GLY A 215 -8.84 -11.73 0.27
N GLY A 216 -7.76 -11.59 -0.49
CA GLY A 216 -6.49 -12.27 -0.23
C GLY A 216 -6.35 -13.66 -0.84
N ALA A 217 -5.31 -14.33 -0.40
CA ALA A 217 -4.77 -15.58 -0.90
C ALA A 217 -3.98 -15.50 -2.21
N ALA A 218 -3.15 -16.53 -2.44
CA ALA A 218 -2.41 -16.64 -3.69
C ALA A 218 -3.33 -17.11 -4.83
N ASP A 219 -3.04 -16.63 -6.03
CA ASP A 219 -3.67 -17.08 -7.29
C ASP A 219 -5.19 -16.85 -7.35
N ASP A 220 -5.75 -16.03 -6.48
CA ASP A 220 -7.17 -15.65 -6.41
C ASP A 220 -8.15 -16.85 -6.41
N ASN A 221 -7.83 -17.92 -5.66
CA ASN A 221 -8.61 -19.17 -5.68
C ASN A 221 -8.90 -19.77 -4.30
N ALA A 222 -8.77 -18.98 -3.22
CA ALA A 222 -9.03 -19.46 -1.87
C ALA A 222 -10.52 -19.41 -1.48
N PRO A 223 -10.90 -20.07 -0.38
CA PRO A 223 -12.22 -19.90 0.21
C PRO A 223 -12.53 -18.45 0.55
N GLY A 224 -13.76 -18.02 0.32
CA GLY A 224 -14.22 -16.66 0.57
C GLY A 224 -14.29 -15.78 -0.68
N HIS A 225 -13.77 -16.26 -1.82
CA HIS A 225 -13.98 -15.61 -3.10
C HIS A 225 -15.31 -16.05 -3.73
N VAL A 226 -16.00 -15.09 -4.32
CA VAL A 226 -17.26 -15.32 -5.07
C VAL A 226 -16.96 -15.44 -6.57
N SER A 227 -17.88 -16.01 -7.33
CA SER A 227 -17.79 -16.01 -8.79
C SER A 227 -18.26 -14.68 -9.38
N ASP A 228 -17.68 -14.31 -10.52
CA ASP A 228 -18.03 -13.14 -11.30
C ASP A 228 -18.45 -13.49 -12.75
N TRP A 229 -18.39 -12.51 -13.64
CA TRP A 229 -18.70 -12.66 -15.07
C TRP A 229 -17.57 -13.36 -15.85
N TYR A 230 -16.34 -13.41 -15.33
CA TYR A 230 -15.18 -14.01 -15.97
C TYR A 230 -14.94 -15.43 -15.42
N ASP A 231 -15.79 -16.36 -15.80
CA ASP A 231 -15.82 -17.74 -15.31
C ASP A 231 -14.56 -18.58 -15.63
N ARG A 232 -13.58 -18.00 -16.31
CA ARG A 232 -12.28 -18.64 -16.59
C ARG A 232 -11.38 -18.67 -15.35
N ASN A 233 -11.47 -17.66 -14.50
CA ASN A 233 -10.77 -17.60 -13.21
C ASN A 233 -11.71 -18.00 -12.08
N ALA A 234 -11.17 -18.59 -11.00
CA ALA A 234 -11.97 -19.13 -9.92
C ALA A 234 -12.46 -18.07 -8.93
N GLY A 235 -11.65 -17.02 -8.71
CA GLY A 235 -11.99 -15.89 -7.87
C GLY A 235 -12.71 -14.81 -8.65
N GLY A 236 -13.32 -13.87 -7.96
CA GLY A 236 -14.07 -12.82 -8.64
C GLY A 236 -14.56 -11.71 -7.71
N ASN A 237 -14.04 -11.63 -6.49
CA ASN A 237 -14.46 -10.59 -5.54
C ASN A 237 -14.36 -9.19 -6.14
N ALA A 238 -13.25 -8.90 -6.82
CA ALA A 238 -12.98 -7.59 -7.41
C ALA A 238 -13.88 -7.24 -8.61
N GLN A 239 -14.54 -8.22 -9.22
CA GLN A 239 -15.44 -8.01 -10.37
C GLN A 239 -16.93 -8.16 -9.99
N ASN A 240 -17.23 -8.64 -8.79
CA ASN A 240 -18.62 -8.85 -8.34
C ASN A 240 -19.05 -7.75 -7.36
N VAL A 241 -19.40 -6.61 -7.91
CA VAL A 241 -19.81 -5.40 -7.17
C VAL A 241 -21.16 -5.53 -6.44
N GLU A 242 -21.93 -6.61 -6.70
CA GLU A 242 -23.22 -6.87 -6.03
C GLU A 242 -23.07 -7.66 -4.74
N ALA A 243 -22.02 -8.50 -4.65
CA ALA A 243 -21.89 -9.47 -3.56
C ALA A 243 -21.07 -8.98 -2.37
N ASN A 244 -20.07 -8.12 -2.60
CA ASN A 244 -19.12 -7.68 -1.57
C ASN A 244 -18.47 -6.35 -1.92
N LEU A 245 -17.71 -5.79 -0.95
CA LEU A 245 -16.95 -4.54 -1.09
C LEU A 245 -15.46 -4.78 -1.36
N LEU A 246 -15.04 -6.04 -1.59
CA LEU A 246 -13.63 -6.41 -1.76
C LEU A 246 -13.14 -6.12 -3.19
N GLY A 247 -11.84 -5.80 -3.33
CA GLY A 247 -11.22 -5.46 -4.61
C GLY A 247 -11.71 -4.13 -5.19
N THR A 248 -11.98 -3.15 -4.33
CA THR A 248 -12.61 -1.87 -4.69
C THR A 248 -11.96 -0.69 -4.01
N ILE A 249 -12.33 0.52 -4.44
CA ILE A 249 -12.22 1.74 -3.65
C ILE A 249 -13.62 2.20 -3.31
N LEU A 250 -13.90 2.35 -2.02
CA LEU A 250 -15.16 2.87 -1.51
C LEU A 250 -15.09 4.38 -1.36
N ARG A 251 -16.25 5.07 -1.45
CA ARG A 251 -16.38 6.50 -1.16
C ARG A 251 -17.65 6.76 -0.35
N ILE A 252 -17.47 7.37 0.83
CA ILE A 252 -18.55 7.63 1.78
C ILE A 252 -18.51 9.07 2.31
N ASP A 253 -19.68 9.55 2.74
CA ASP A 253 -19.87 10.85 3.41
C ASP A 253 -19.94 10.63 4.94
N ILE A 254 -18.91 10.99 5.65
CA ILE A 254 -18.81 10.82 7.11
C ILE A 254 -19.54 11.92 7.89
N ASP A 255 -20.03 12.95 7.24
CA ASP A 255 -20.78 14.07 7.86
C ASP A 255 -22.29 13.89 7.80
N SER A 256 -22.76 12.84 7.14
CA SER A 256 -24.14 12.46 7.05
C SER A 256 -24.37 10.99 7.45
N SER A 257 -25.63 10.55 7.45
CA SER A 257 -26.00 9.17 7.74
C SER A 257 -27.16 8.75 6.87
N GLU A 258 -27.22 7.49 6.46
CA GLU A 258 -28.26 6.98 5.60
C GLU A 258 -28.86 5.66 6.13
N GLY A 259 -30.15 5.67 6.41
CA GLY A 259 -30.83 4.50 6.98
C GLY A 259 -30.23 4.09 8.32
N ASP A 260 -29.70 2.86 8.40
CA ASP A 260 -29.01 2.34 9.58
C ASP A 260 -27.47 2.52 9.49
N LYS A 261 -26.95 3.09 8.38
CA LYS A 261 -25.51 3.35 8.21
C LYS A 261 -25.12 4.64 8.95
N PRO A 262 -24.03 4.65 9.73
CA PRO A 262 -23.53 5.85 10.43
C PRO A 262 -22.81 6.83 9.49
N TYR A 263 -22.82 6.59 8.20
CA TYR A 263 -22.31 7.44 7.11
C TYR A 263 -23.35 7.56 6.00
N GLY A 264 -23.22 8.56 5.16
CA GLY A 264 -24.01 8.73 3.95
C GLY A 264 -23.29 8.20 2.71
N ILE A 265 -24.08 8.06 1.64
CA ILE A 265 -23.57 7.71 0.32
C ILE A 265 -23.62 8.95 -0.57
N PRO A 266 -22.51 9.35 -1.21
CA PRO A 266 -22.53 10.44 -2.18
C PRO A 266 -23.45 10.13 -3.37
N ASP A 267 -24.38 11.04 -3.70
CA ASP A 267 -25.39 10.86 -4.78
C ASP A 267 -24.77 10.51 -6.15
N ASN A 268 -23.51 10.82 -6.36
CA ASN A 268 -22.76 10.59 -7.60
C ASN A 268 -21.79 9.41 -7.52
N ASN A 269 -21.92 8.53 -6.54
CA ASN A 269 -21.27 7.22 -6.60
C ASN A 269 -21.84 6.43 -7.78
N PRO A 270 -20.99 5.68 -8.51
CA PRO A 270 -21.37 5.14 -9.82
C PRO A 270 -22.47 4.09 -9.77
N LEU A 271 -22.65 3.42 -8.63
CA LEU A 271 -23.65 2.35 -8.47
C LEU A 271 -24.91 2.79 -7.73
N VAL A 272 -25.05 4.06 -7.35
CA VAL A 272 -26.28 4.61 -6.79
C VAL A 272 -27.41 4.52 -7.83
N ASP A 273 -28.54 3.90 -7.45
CA ASP A 273 -29.68 3.59 -8.34
C ASP A 273 -29.36 2.58 -9.47
N GLU A 274 -28.23 1.89 -9.43
CA GLU A 274 -27.82 0.81 -10.34
C GLU A 274 -27.65 -0.52 -9.59
N ASP A 275 -27.36 -1.62 -10.30
CA ASP A 275 -27.08 -2.92 -9.67
C ASP A 275 -25.66 -2.90 -9.07
N GLY A 276 -25.53 -2.99 -7.73
CA GLY A 276 -24.24 -2.98 -7.00
C GLY A 276 -24.38 -2.39 -5.60
N LEU A 277 -23.25 -2.31 -4.89
CA LEU A 277 -23.17 -1.70 -3.56
C LEU A 277 -22.83 -0.22 -3.68
N ASP A 278 -23.67 0.63 -3.13
CA ASP A 278 -23.66 2.08 -3.31
C ASP A 278 -22.37 2.76 -2.79
N GLU A 279 -21.62 2.11 -1.89
CA GLU A 279 -20.34 2.58 -1.37
C GLU A 279 -19.23 2.55 -2.40
N ILE A 280 -19.33 1.71 -3.44
CA ILE A 280 -18.25 1.48 -4.40
C ILE A 280 -18.08 2.70 -5.30
N TYR A 281 -16.82 3.18 -5.39
CA TYR A 281 -16.38 4.24 -6.28
C TYR A 281 -15.68 3.71 -7.54
N ALA A 282 -14.84 2.66 -7.37
CA ALA A 282 -14.11 1.98 -8.43
C ALA A 282 -13.88 0.53 -8.02
N TRP A 283 -13.62 -0.37 -8.97
CA TRP A 283 -13.47 -1.81 -8.72
C TRP A 283 -12.47 -2.47 -9.69
N GLY A 284 -12.29 -3.77 -9.53
CA GLY A 284 -11.33 -4.51 -10.35
C GLY A 284 -9.89 -4.31 -9.89
N LEU A 285 -9.67 -4.07 -8.60
CA LEU A 285 -8.36 -3.91 -7.96
C LEU A 285 -8.02 -5.16 -7.15
N ARG A 286 -6.72 -5.48 -7.05
CA ARG A 286 -6.26 -6.64 -6.29
C ARG A 286 -5.96 -6.32 -4.83
N ASN A 287 -5.01 -5.46 -4.58
CA ASN A 287 -4.61 -5.01 -3.26
C ASN A 287 -4.07 -3.57 -3.34
N PRO A 288 -4.94 -2.58 -3.48
CA PRO A 288 -4.56 -1.17 -3.60
C PRO A 288 -4.00 -0.67 -2.26
N TRP A 289 -2.71 -0.96 -2.00
CA TRP A 289 -2.06 -0.81 -0.71
C TRP A 289 -2.08 0.62 -0.18
N ARG A 290 -1.72 1.59 -1.04
CA ARG A 290 -1.77 3.01 -0.72
C ARG A 290 -2.41 3.80 -1.84
N ILE A 291 -3.25 4.74 -1.44
CA ILE A 291 -3.86 5.73 -2.34
C ILE A 291 -3.39 7.13 -1.95
N SER A 292 -3.41 8.04 -2.88
CA SER A 292 -3.10 9.46 -2.64
C SER A 292 -3.78 10.37 -3.66
N PHE A 293 -4.15 11.57 -3.24
CA PHE A 293 -4.61 12.61 -4.16
C PHE A 293 -3.46 13.56 -4.51
N ASP A 294 -3.48 14.10 -5.72
CA ASP A 294 -2.67 15.24 -6.10
C ASP A 294 -3.46 16.56 -6.00
N ASP A 295 -2.77 17.69 -6.22
CA ASP A 295 -3.37 19.02 -6.16
C ASP A 295 -4.42 19.28 -7.28
N GLU A 296 -4.45 18.44 -8.34
CA GLU A 296 -5.47 18.48 -9.40
C GLU A 296 -6.70 17.62 -9.07
N GLY A 297 -6.66 16.88 -7.95
CA GLY A 297 -7.73 15.99 -7.48
C GLY A 297 -7.75 14.64 -8.18
N ARG A 298 -6.64 14.21 -8.81
CA ARG A 298 -6.50 12.86 -9.34
C ARG A 298 -6.17 11.91 -8.18
N LEU A 299 -6.87 10.80 -8.12
CA LEU A 299 -6.62 9.74 -7.14
C LEU A 299 -5.69 8.70 -7.77
N PHE A 300 -4.54 8.49 -7.14
CA PHE A 300 -3.58 7.46 -7.52
C PHE A 300 -3.69 6.25 -6.58
N ALA A 301 -3.52 5.06 -7.11
CA ALA A 301 -3.42 3.82 -6.34
C ALA A 301 -2.21 3.02 -6.80
N GLY A 302 -1.43 2.50 -5.86
CA GLY A 302 -0.47 1.43 -6.12
C GLY A 302 -1.17 0.10 -5.87
N ASP A 303 -1.46 -0.65 -6.93
CA ASP A 303 -2.16 -1.93 -6.84
C ASP A 303 -1.17 -3.09 -7.00
N LEU A 304 -1.11 -3.96 -5.99
CA LEU A 304 -0.16 -5.06 -5.93
C LEU A 304 -0.60 -6.21 -6.84
N GLY A 305 0.28 -6.57 -7.75
CA GLY A 305 0.10 -7.73 -8.61
C GLY A 305 0.24 -9.08 -7.89
N GLN A 306 -0.01 -10.17 -8.63
CA GLN A 306 0.06 -11.52 -8.06
C GLN A 306 1.46 -12.11 -8.16
N ASN A 307 2.00 -12.25 -9.37
CA ASN A 307 3.27 -12.95 -9.60
C ASN A 307 4.16 -12.29 -10.65
N LEU A 308 3.61 -11.48 -11.54
CA LEU A 308 4.31 -11.08 -12.76
C LEU A 308 4.46 -9.57 -12.90
N TRP A 309 3.45 -8.79 -12.51
CA TRP A 309 3.39 -7.36 -12.77
C TRP A 309 2.88 -6.59 -11.57
N GLU A 310 3.46 -5.42 -11.34
CA GLU A 310 2.99 -4.40 -10.39
C GLU A 310 2.49 -3.19 -11.17
N GLU A 311 1.53 -2.43 -10.61
CA GLU A 311 0.91 -1.34 -11.34
C GLU A 311 0.58 -0.10 -10.48
N VAL A 312 0.49 1.05 -11.16
CA VAL A 312 -0.06 2.29 -10.61
C VAL A 312 -1.21 2.74 -11.49
N ASP A 313 -2.32 3.06 -10.86
CA ASP A 313 -3.54 3.52 -11.51
C ASP A 313 -3.87 4.96 -11.15
N ILE A 314 -4.52 5.68 -12.09
CA ILE A 314 -5.32 6.85 -11.80
C ILE A 314 -6.77 6.41 -11.70
N ILE A 315 -7.35 6.55 -10.52
CA ILE A 315 -8.67 6.01 -10.21
C ILE A 315 -9.76 6.98 -10.64
N GLU A 316 -10.66 6.49 -11.49
CA GLU A 316 -11.82 7.21 -12.02
C GLU A 316 -13.13 6.72 -11.40
N ASN A 317 -14.12 7.61 -11.28
CA ASN A 317 -15.46 7.26 -10.82
C ASN A 317 -16.10 6.24 -11.77
N GLY A 318 -16.43 5.04 -11.27
CA GLY A 318 -16.98 3.95 -12.06
C GLY A 318 -15.94 3.18 -12.88
N GLY A 319 -14.64 3.37 -12.61
CA GLY A 319 -13.55 2.65 -13.28
C GLY A 319 -13.46 1.19 -12.85
N ASN A 320 -13.23 0.30 -13.85
CA ASN A 320 -12.90 -1.11 -13.65
C ASN A 320 -11.45 -1.36 -14.11
N TYR A 321 -10.57 -1.75 -13.17
CA TYR A 321 -9.12 -1.92 -13.39
C TYR A 321 -8.71 -3.34 -13.79
N GLY A 322 -9.68 -4.25 -13.87
CA GLY A 322 -9.53 -5.51 -14.60
C GLY A 322 -9.06 -6.71 -13.80
N TRP A 323 -8.68 -6.60 -12.54
CA TRP A 323 -8.43 -7.76 -11.69
C TRP A 323 -9.74 -8.54 -11.46
N ASN A 324 -9.81 -9.89 -11.62
CA ASN A 324 -8.75 -10.85 -11.89
C ASN A 324 -8.69 -11.32 -13.37
N VAL A 325 -9.16 -10.54 -14.29
CA VAL A 325 -9.03 -10.79 -15.74
C VAL A 325 -7.61 -10.51 -16.20
N ARG A 326 -7.01 -9.48 -15.59
CA ARG A 326 -5.68 -8.95 -15.91
C ARG A 326 -4.85 -8.71 -14.66
N GLU A 327 -3.53 -8.67 -14.85
CA GLU A 327 -2.49 -8.19 -13.96
C GLU A 327 -1.69 -7.16 -14.78
N GLY A 328 -1.83 -5.87 -14.47
CA GLY A 328 -1.43 -4.79 -15.38
C GLY A 328 -2.20 -4.83 -16.71
N THR A 329 -1.50 -4.60 -17.81
CA THR A 329 -2.06 -4.77 -19.16
C THR A 329 -2.08 -6.23 -19.64
N HIS A 330 -1.64 -7.17 -18.79
CA HIS A 330 -1.42 -8.57 -19.14
C HIS A 330 -2.56 -9.46 -18.64
N CYS A 331 -2.82 -10.58 -19.33
CA CYS A 331 -3.83 -11.52 -18.86
C CYS A 331 -3.38 -12.24 -17.58
N PHE A 332 -4.31 -12.47 -16.69
CA PHE A 332 -4.12 -13.31 -15.52
C PHE A 332 -4.80 -14.68 -15.68
N SER A 333 -4.35 -15.68 -14.95
CA SER A 333 -4.98 -16.99 -14.88
C SER A 333 -4.76 -17.65 -13.52
N THR A 334 -5.83 -17.93 -12.82
CA THR A 334 -5.83 -18.73 -11.58
C THR A 334 -5.22 -20.12 -11.75
N GLU A 335 -5.38 -20.76 -12.93
CA GLU A 335 -4.84 -22.09 -13.21
C GLU A 335 -3.34 -22.09 -13.53
N THR A 336 -2.86 -21.03 -14.19
CA THR A 336 -1.45 -20.90 -14.64
C THR A 336 -0.93 -19.49 -14.38
N PRO A 337 -0.81 -19.05 -13.12
CA PRO A 337 -0.49 -17.66 -12.77
C PRO A 337 0.89 -17.19 -13.25
N ASN A 338 1.85 -18.11 -13.40
CA ASN A 338 3.19 -17.80 -13.94
C ASN A 338 3.30 -17.95 -15.46
N GLU A 339 2.28 -18.51 -16.13
CA GLU A 339 2.24 -18.70 -17.59
C GLU A 339 0.82 -18.39 -18.08
N PRO A 340 0.32 -17.15 -17.90
CA PRO A 340 -1.05 -16.80 -18.26
C PRO A 340 -1.26 -16.85 -19.77
N PRO A 341 -2.53 -16.93 -20.22
CA PRO A 341 -2.84 -16.91 -21.65
C PRO A 341 -2.47 -15.57 -22.29
N SER A 342 -2.18 -15.59 -23.59
CA SER A 342 -1.84 -14.38 -24.34
C SER A 342 -3.05 -13.51 -24.72
N ASN A 343 -4.28 -13.94 -24.42
CA ASN A 343 -5.51 -13.22 -24.76
C ASN A 343 -6.55 -13.37 -23.67
N CYS A 344 -7.08 -12.25 -23.23
CA CYS A 344 -8.21 -12.12 -22.31
C CYS A 344 -9.08 -10.92 -22.76
N PRO A 345 -10.29 -10.76 -22.20
CA PRO A 345 -11.13 -9.61 -22.48
C PRO A 345 -10.45 -8.28 -22.14
N SER A 346 -10.74 -7.25 -22.92
CA SER A 346 -10.41 -5.85 -22.62
C SER A 346 -11.64 -5.01 -22.23
N GLU A 347 -12.78 -5.66 -22.15
CA GLU A 347 -14.06 -5.08 -21.76
C GLU A 347 -14.93 -6.15 -21.08
N THR A 348 -15.85 -5.72 -20.23
CA THR A 348 -16.86 -6.58 -19.62
C THR A 348 -17.86 -7.08 -20.66
N PRO A 349 -18.72 -8.07 -20.37
CA PRO A 349 -19.77 -8.53 -21.27
C PRO A 349 -20.76 -7.44 -21.72
N ASP A 350 -20.92 -6.39 -20.93
CA ASP A 350 -21.79 -5.25 -21.22
C ASP A 350 -21.07 -4.14 -22.05
N GLY A 351 -19.77 -4.33 -22.31
CA GLY A 351 -18.97 -3.44 -23.13
C GLY A 351 -18.28 -2.29 -22.38
N GLU A 352 -18.17 -2.38 -21.07
CA GLU A 352 -17.38 -1.45 -20.29
C GLU A 352 -15.88 -1.79 -20.41
N PRO A 353 -15.03 -0.81 -20.74
CA PRO A 353 -13.59 -1.07 -20.88
C PRO A 353 -12.95 -1.40 -19.54
N LEU A 354 -11.99 -2.34 -19.53
CA LEU A 354 -11.05 -2.50 -18.44
C LEU A 354 -9.95 -1.44 -18.62
N ILE A 355 -9.72 -0.63 -17.59
CA ILE A 355 -8.79 0.51 -17.62
C ILE A 355 -7.36 -0.01 -17.48
N ASP A 356 -6.47 0.48 -18.35
CA ASP A 356 -5.05 0.16 -18.27
C ASP A 356 -4.35 1.08 -17.26
N PRO A 357 -3.33 0.59 -16.52
CA PRO A 357 -2.55 1.40 -15.58
C PRO A 357 -1.73 2.49 -16.26
N ILE A 358 -1.30 3.48 -15.49
CA ILE A 358 -0.36 4.52 -15.97
C ILE A 358 1.11 4.08 -15.85
N VAL A 359 1.42 3.15 -14.95
CA VAL A 359 2.73 2.52 -14.78
C VAL A 359 2.52 1.03 -14.57
N GLU A 360 3.34 0.21 -15.22
CA GLU A 360 3.49 -1.20 -14.87
C GLU A 360 4.97 -1.60 -14.93
N TYR A 361 5.37 -2.54 -14.09
CA TYR A 361 6.70 -3.15 -14.15
C TYR A 361 6.66 -4.63 -13.78
N PRO A 362 7.51 -5.47 -14.43
CA PRO A 362 7.52 -6.90 -14.14
C PRO A 362 8.28 -7.22 -12.85
N HIS A 363 7.90 -8.30 -12.18
CA HIS A 363 8.71 -8.84 -11.08
C HIS A 363 10.12 -9.19 -11.53
N GLN A 364 10.26 -9.72 -12.74
CA GLN A 364 11.54 -10.19 -13.30
C GLN A 364 11.76 -9.65 -14.72
N HIS A 365 12.95 -9.12 -14.98
CA HIS A 365 13.40 -8.75 -16.32
C HIS A 365 14.82 -9.26 -16.56
N ASP A 366 15.02 -10.06 -17.62
CA ASP A 366 16.32 -10.66 -17.98
C ASP A 366 17.05 -11.39 -16.85
N GLY A 367 16.29 -11.96 -15.90
CA GLY A 367 16.80 -12.72 -14.77
C GLY A 367 17.13 -11.89 -13.53
N GLU A 368 16.89 -10.59 -13.58
CA GLU A 368 17.03 -9.67 -12.44
C GLU A 368 15.63 -9.33 -11.87
N THR A 369 15.52 -9.25 -10.54
CA THR A 369 14.30 -8.78 -9.89
C THR A 369 14.20 -7.27 -10.01
N VAL A 370 13.09 -6.78 -10.57
CA VAL A 370 12.76 -5.35 -10.62
C VAL A 370 12.13 -4.91 -9.31
N GLY A 371 11.12 -5.62 -8.83
CA GLY A 371 10.41 -5.44 -7.58
C GLY A 371 9.41 -6.58 -7.43
N ILE A 372 8.78 -6.72 -6.26
CA ILE A 372 7.82 -7.82 -5.99
C ILE A 372 6.54 -7.37 -5.32
N SER A 373 6.44 -6.10 -4.94
CA SER A 373 5.25 -5.58 -4.25
C SER A 373 5.31 -4.06 -4.22
N ILE A 374 4.51 -3.41 -5.04
CA ILE A 374 4.43 -1.95 -5.07
C ILE A 374 3.90 -1.40 -3.74
N THR A 375 4.50 -0.30 -3.27
CA THR A 375 4.10 0.33 -2.00
C THR A 375 3.16 1.52 -2.21
N GLY A 376 2.97 1.97 -3.46
CA GLY A 376 2.29 3.23 -3.78
C GLY A 376 3.20 4.44 -3.58
N GLY A 377 2.63 5.64 -3.57
CA GLY A 377 3.40 6.88 -3.51
C GLY A 377 2.55 8.14 -3.64
N TYR A 378 3.20 9.25 -4.02
CA TYR A 378 2.56 10.56 -4.18
C TYR A 378 3.02 11.28 -5.45
N PHE A 379 2.12 12.01 -6.09
CA PHE A 379 2.49 12.97 -7.11
C PHE A 379 3.16 14.18 -6.43
N TYR A 380 4.44 14.41 -6.71
CA TYR A 380 5.25 15.33 -5.94
C TYR A 380 5.30 16.72 -6.56
N GLU A 381 4.81 17.74 -5.86
CA GLU A 381 4.85 19.14 -6.24
C GLU A 381 5.72 20.02 -5.31
N GLY A 382 6.39 19.38 -4.36
CA GLY A 382 7.23 20.02 -3.35
C GLY A 382 8.51 20.68 -3.90
N PRO A 383 9.41 21.13 -3.01
CA PRO A 383 10.57 21.95 -3.38
C PRO A 383 11.75 21.22 -4.03
N ILE A 384 11.74 19.86 -4.10
CA ILE A 384 12.83 19.08 -4.69
C ILE A 384 12.64 19.04 -6.21
N GLU A 385 13.48 19.78 -6.96
CA GLU A 385 13.32 19.99 -8.40
C GLU A 385 13.48 18.70 -9.21
N GLU A 386 14.31 17.79 -8.74
CA GLU A 386 14.67 16.53 -9.38
C GLU A 386 13.48 15.57 -9.55
N ILE A 387 12.52 15.63 -8.62
CA ILE A 387 11.35 14.75 -8.60
C ILE A 387 10.01 15.51 -8.74
N ARG A 388 10.06 16.84 -8.91
CA ARG A 388 8.84 17.65 -9.06
C ARG A 388 8.11 17.35 -10.36
N GLY A 389 6.77 17.22 -10.28
CA GLY A 389 5.91 16.88 -11.42
C GLY A 389 5.97 15.41 -11.81
N LYS A 390 6.47 14.56 -10.92
CA LYS A 390 6.52 13.11 -11.08
C LYS A 390 5.72 12.41 -9.98
N TYR A 391 5.18 11.24 -10.27
CA TYR A 391 4.66 10.34 -9.26
C TYR A 391 5.85 9.60 -8.63
N VAL A 392 6.13 9.87 -7.36
CA VAL A 392 7.21 9.24 -6.59
C VAL A 392 6.64 8.10 -5.79
N PHE A 393 7.10 6.90 -6.06
CA PHE A 393 6.58 5.67 -5.48
C PHE A 393 7.71 4.68 -5.22
N GLY A 394 7.37 3.48 -4.76
CA GLY A 394 8.39 2.48 -4.52
C GLY A 394 7.86 1.06 -4.51
N ASP A 395 8.80 0.15 -4.32
CA ASP A 395 8.56 -1.28 -4.15
C ASP A 395 9.07 -1.74 -2.79
N TRP A 396 8.29 -2.57 -2.12
CA TRP A 396 8.56 -3.07 -0.78
C TRP A 396 9.94 -3.72 -0.67
N SER A 397 10.28 -4.60 -1.63
CA SER A 397 11.60 -5.22 -1.71
C SER A 397 11.76 -6.01 -3.01
N LYS A 398 13.01 -6.28 -3.39
CA LYS A 398 13.35 -7.28 -4.43
C LYS A 398 13.29 -8.72 -3.91
N SER A 399 13.04 -8.92 -2.62
CA SER A 399 13.10 -10.23 -1.95
C SER A 399 12.15 -10.28 -0.76
N PHE A 400 11.47 -11.42 -0.55
CA PHE A 400 10.64 -11.63 0.64
C PHE A 400 11.45 -11.76 1.94
N THR A 401 12.76 -12.01 1.86
CA THR A 401 13.60 -12.29 3.03
C THR A 401 14.70 -11.27 3.25
N GLU A 402 15.01 -10.47 2.24
CA GLU A 402 16.10 -9.49 2.31
C GLU A 402 15.54 -8.07 2.16
N PRO A 403 15.96 -7.13 3.00
CA PRO A 403 15.50 -5.75 2.98
C PRO A 403 16.10 -4.95 1.81
N GLN A 404 15.50 -5.04 0.63
CA GLN A 404 15.97 -4.47 -0.63
C GLN A 404 14.90 -3.58 -1.28
N GLY A 405 14.25 -2.72 -0.48
CA GLY A 405 13.26 -1.76 -0.95
C GLY A 405 13.80 -0.82 -2.02
N ARG A 406 12.95 -0.40 -2.94
CA ARG A 406 13.30 0.47 -4.06
C ARG A 406 12.43 1.72 -4.11
N LEU A 407 13.01 2.79 -4.64
CA LEU A 407 12.32 4.04 -4.92
C LEU A 407 12.29 4.27 -6.43
N PHE A 408 11.17 4.79 -6.91
CA PHE A 408 10.92 5.09 -8.31
C PHE A 408 10.29 6.46 -8.48
N ALA A 409 10.40 7.02 -9.68
CA ALA A 409 9.62 8.16 -10.10
C ALA A 409 9.08 7.92 -11.51
N ALA A 410 7.83 8.30 -11.76
CA ALA A 410 7.22 8.21 -13.07
C ALA A 410 6.81 9.60 -13.57
N SER A 411 7.08 9.85 -14.84
CA SER A 411 6.82 11.14 -15.50
C SER A 411 5.63 11.02 -16.45
N PRO A 412 4.62 11.92 -16.34
CA PRO A 412 3.50 11.90 -17.26
C PRO A 412 3.94 12.25 -18.70
N PRO A 413 3.50 11.48 -19.71
CA PRO A 413 3.80 11.76 -21.11
C PRO A 413 2.97 12.94 -21.64
N ASP A 414 3.49 13.68 -22.61
CA ASP A 414 2.78 14.80 -23.26
C ASP A 414 1.45 14.41 -23.96
N GLY A 415 1.23 13.13 -24.24
CA GLY A 415 0.11 12.65 -25.07
C GLY A 415 -0.83 11.65 -24.41
N GLY A 416 -0.67 11.38 -23.11
CA GLY A 416 -1.37 10.30 -22.40
C GLY A 416 -0.78 8.91 -22.69
N GLY A 417 -1.22 7.91 -21.95
CA GLY A 417 -0.71 6.53 -21.98
C GLY A 417 0.26 6.24 -20.84
N MET A 418 1.01 5.15 -20.96
CA MET A 418 1.95 4.68 -19.94
C MET A 418 3.02 5.74 -19.63
N TRP A 419 3.31 5.95 -18.35
CA TRP A 419 4.30 6.91 -17.88
C TRP A 419 5.70 6.29 -17.93
N GLU A 420 6.70 7.12 -18.26
CA GLU A 420 8.10 6.69 -18.20
C GLU A 420 8.57 6.69 -16.74
N MET A 421 9.04 5.54 -16.27
CA MET A 421 9.58 5.39 -14.90
C MET A 421 11.11 5.34 -14.89
N GLU A 422 11.69 5.81 -13.79
CA GLU A 422 13.13 5.75 -13.48
C GLU A 422 13.35 5.32 -12.04
N ALA A 423 14.47 4.66 -11.76
CA ALA A 423 14.86 4.30 -10.40
C ALA A 423 15.51 5.49 -9.70
N LEU A 424 14.99 5.89 -8.54
CA LEU A 424 15.64 6.89 -7.71
C LEU A 424 16.75 6.26 -6.87
N ASN A 425 17.86 6.98 -6.72
CA ASN A 425 19.03 6.57 -5.98
C ASN A 425 19.04 7.23 -4.59
N PRO A 426 18.57 6.55 -3.51
CA PRO A 426 18.55 7.13 -2.19
C PRO A 426 19.99 7.30 -1.66
N VAL A 427 20.28 8.49 -1.15
CA VAL A 427 21.54 8.79 -0.47
C VAL A 427 21.22 9.12 0.98
N GLY A 428 21.52 8.20 1.86
CA GLY A 428 21.38 8.32 3.31
C GLY A 428 22.74 8.41 4.02
N GLU A 429 22.69 8.36 5.35
CA GLU A 429 23.92 8.34 6.17
C GLU A 429 24.72 7.06 5.95
N ASP A 430 24.08 5.94 5.61
CA ASP A 430 24.66 4.60 5.50
C ASP A 430 25.03 4.18 4.07
N GLY A 431 24.76 5.00 3.04
CA GLY A 431 25.11 4.65 1.66
C GLY A 431 24.17 5.15 0.59
N THR A 432 24.12 4.41 -0.54
CA THR A 432 23.35 4.73 -1.75
C THR A 432 22.22 3.73 -2.01
N GLU A 433 21.96 2.81 -1.10
CA GLU A 433 20.85 1.85 -1.14
C GLU A 433 19.93 2.11 0.04
N LEU A 434 18.63 1.83 -0.11
CA LEU A 434 17.69 1.95 0.99
C LEU A 434 18.01 0.97 2.12
N GLY A 435 18.42 -0.26 1.77
CA GLY A 435 18.86 -1.28 2.71
C GLY A 435 17.79 -1.69 3.74
N ALA A 436 16.52 -1.47 3.42
CA ALA A 436 15.37 -1.73 4.25
C ALA A 436 14.18 -2.18 3.39
N PHE A 437 13.18 -2.80 3.98
CA PHE A 437 11.86 -2.94 3.38
C PHE A 437 11.18 -1.57 3.37
N LEU A 438 10.57 -1.20 2.24
CA LEU A 438 9.82 0.04 2.08
C LEU A 438 8.34 -0.25 2.35
N THR A 439 7.81 0.24 3.46
CA THR A 439 6.47 -0.14 3.92
C THR A 439 5.38 0.85 3.54
N ALA A 440 5.70 2.13 3.42
CA ALA A 440 4.73 3.16 3.02
C ALA A 440 5.42 4.47 2.60
N PHE A 441 4.59 5.34 2.02
CA PHE A 441 4.87 6.76 1.84
C PHE A 441 3.93 7.60 2.72
N GLY A 442 4.26 8.89 2.87
CA GLY A 442 3.40 9.87 3.52
C GLY A 442 3.77 11.28 3.13
N MET A 443 2.82 12.19 3.31
CA MET A 443 2.99 13.61 2.99
C MET A 443 2.82 14.47 4.24
N GLY A 444 3.76 15.36 4.48
CA GLY A 444 3.66 16.38 5.51
C GLY A 444 2.83 17.57 5.03
N ARG A 445 2.42 18.42 5.96
CA ARG A 445 1.57 19.58 5.69
C ARG A 445 2.13 20.56 4.65
N GLY A 446 3.44 20.70 4.57
CA GLY A 446 4.13 21.59 3.63
C GLY A 446 4.49 20.95 2.31
N GLY A 447 4.01 19.73 2.04
CA GLY A 447 4.37 18.95 0.85
C GLY A 447 5.72 18.23 0.99
N GLU A 448 6.20 18.04 2.22
CA GLU A 448 7.36 17.20 2.49
C GLU A 448 6.99 15.74 2.28
N LEU A 449 7.77 15.02 1.48
CA LEU A 449 7.58 13.61 1.22
C LEU A 449 8.36 12.79 2.24
N TYR A 450 7.71 11.76 2.78
CA TYR A 450 8.27 10.81 3.73
C TYR A 450 8.15 9.38 3.21
N ILE A 451 9.05 8.51 3.69
CA ILE A 451 8.92 7.06 3.55
C ILE A 451 9.02 6.39 4.92
N CYS A 452 8.29 5.30 5.06
CA CYS A 452 8.40 4.37 6.18
C CYS A 452 9.22 3.17 5.75
N THR A 453 10.09 2.69 6.63
CA THR A 453 10.95 1.54 6.36
C THR A 453 11.04 0.61 7.56
N SER A 454 11.40 -0.66 7.31
CA SER A 454 11.72 -1.61 8.36
C SER A 454 12.91 -2.48 7.96
N GLN A 455 13.76 -2.86 8.93
CA GLN A 455 14.90 -3.77 8.72
C GLN A 455 14.46 -5.24 8.70
N ASN A 456 13.23 -5.54 9.05
CA ASN A 456 12.64 -6.86 8.95
C ASN A 456 11.21 -6.80 8.37
N ASN A 457 10.64 -7.94 8.02
CA ASN A 457 9.31 -8.05 7.43
C ASN A 457 8.24 -8.48 8.45
N THR A 458 8.46 -8.20 9.74
CA THR A 458 7.54 -8.59 10.80
C THR A 458 7.04 -7.37 11.56
N PRO A 459 5.77 -7.34 12.03
CA PRO A 459 5.24 -6.24 12.81
C PRO A 459 5.73 -6.25 14.27
N HIS A 460 6.98 -6.65 14.49
CA HIS A 460 7.58 -6.80 15.82
C HIS A 460 8.99 -6.25 15.86
N GLY A 461 9.40 -5.76 17.02
CA GLY A 461 10.74 -5.23 17.28
C GLY A 461 10.77 -3.70 17.24
N GLU A 462 11.95 -3.14 17.12
CA GLU A 462 12.21 -1.69 17.08
C GLU A 462 13.09 -1.38 15.85
N ASN A 463 12.69 -1.91 14.69
CA ASN A 463 13.47 -1.89 13.46
C ASN A 463 12.91 -0.94 12.40
N GLY A 464 11.79 -0.28 12.73
CA GLY A 464 11.11 0.65 11.87
C GLY A 464 11.68 2.07 11.99
N ALA A 465 11.66 2.78 10.87
CA ALA A 465 12.09 4.16 10.78
C ALA A 465 11.24 4.96 9.77
N VAL A 466 11.23 6.27 9.96
CA VAL A 466 10.64 7.24 9.01
C VAL A 466 11.73 8.16 8.50
N HIS A 467 11.77 8.34 7.19
CA HIS A 467 12.74 9.21 6.53
C HIS A 467 12.03 10.29 5.72
N ARG A 468 12.58 11.49 5.74
CA ARG A 468 12.12 12.64 4.94
C ARG A 468 13.00 12.80 3.71
N PHE A 469 12.38 13.00 2.54
CA PHE A 469 13.10 13.45 1.35
C PHE A 469 13.67 14.84 1.57
N GLN A 470 14.94 15.00 1.25
CA GLN A 470 15.68 16.24 1.43
C GLN A 470 16.28 16.70 0.12
N ARG A 471 16.28 18.00 -0.07
CA ARG A 471 17.05 18.64 -1.12
C ARG A 471 18.55 18.49 -0.84
N PHE A 472 19.32 18.16 -1.86
CA PHE A 472 20.76 18.29 -1.72
C PHE A 472 21.12 19.75 -1.43
N PRO A 473 21.94 20.02 -0.38
CA PRO A 473 22.40 21.37 -0.15
C PRO A 473 23.22 21.82 -1.36
N TYR A 474 22.72 22.79 -2.10
CA TYR A 474 23.56 23.43 -3.11
C TYR A 474 24.79 23.96 -2.38
N LEU A 475 25.98 23.78 -2.97
CA LEU A 475 27.20 24.38 -2.44
C LEU A 475 27.07 25.90 -2.26
N SER A 476 26.16 26.54 -3.01
CA SER A 476 25.74 27.93 -2.81
C SER A 476 25.19 28.23 -1.42
N ASP A 477 24.48 27.30 -0.78
CA ASP A 477 23.86 27.55 0.53
C ASP A 477 24.91 27.56 1.64
N ARG A 478 25.97 26.73 1.53
CA ARG A 478 27.14 26.76 2.44
C ARG A 478 28.01 28.01 2.28
N TYR A 479 27.90 28.71 1.13
CA TYR A 479 28.73 29.87 0.82
C TYR A 479 27.92 31.17 0.70
N ARG A 480 26.59 31.16 0.95
CA ARG A 480 25.76 32.37 0.98
C ARG A 480 26.26 33.41 1.97
N ASP A 481 26.88 32.98 3.07
CA ASP A 481 27.50 33.83 4.07
C ASP A 481 28.94 34.25 3.70
N SER A 482 29.50 33.75 2.61
CA SER A 482 30.81 34.14 2.11
C SER A 482 30.63 35.14 0.96
N ASN A 483 31.39 36.22 0.96
CA ASN A 483 31.40 37.29 -0.04
C ASN A 483 31.74 36.83 -1.50
N MET A 484 31.33 35.65 -1.91
CA MET A 484 31.51 35.11 -3.27
C MET A 484 30.38 35.64 -4.18
N SER A 485 30.73 36.15 -5.37
CA SER A 485 29.73 36.64 -6.31
C SER A 485 28.88 35.49 -6.90
N ASP A 486 27.59 35.74 -7.16
CA ASP A 486 26.65 34.81 -7.79
C ASP A 486 27.17 34.17 -9.09
N ARG A 487 28.10 34.84 -9.78
CA ARG A 487 28.73 34.33 -10.99
C ARG A 487 29.75 33.24 -10.70
N MET A 488 30.52 33.37 -9.62
CA MET A 488 31.46 32.33 -9.17
C MET A 488 30.74 31.08 -8.65
N LEU A 489 29.65 31.27 -7.92
CA LEU A 489 28.81 30.19 -7.41
C LEU A 489 28.20 29.37 -8.55
N ARG A 490 27.68 30.02 -9.60
CA ARG A 490 27.17 29.31 -10.79
C ARG A 490 28.26 28.55 -11.56
N VAL A 491 29.45 29.10 -11.70
CA VAL A 491 30.57 28.39 -12.35
C VAL A 491 31.01 27.19 -11.52
N PHE A 492 31.04 27.31 -10.22
CA PHE A 492 31.44 26.23 -9.32
C PHE A 492 30.41 25.09 -9.32
N ASN A 493 29.12 25.38 -9.24
CA ASN A 493 28.05 24.38 -9.28
C ASN A 493 28.02 23.64 -10.63
N ASN A 494 28.21 24.36 -11.75
CA ASN A 494 28.32 23.73 -13.07
C ASN A 494 29.56 22.83 -13.22
N THR A 495 30.67 23.21 -12.57
CA THR A 495 31.90 22.39 -12.58
C THR A 495 31.75 21.13 -11.72
N VAL A 496 31.05 21.23 -10.60
CA VAL A 496 30.74 20.07 -9.73
C VAL A 496 29.79 19.10 -10.43
N ARG A 497 28.70 19.59 -11.09
CA ARG A 497 27.84 18.76 -11.93
C ARG A 497 28.64 18.02 -13.01
N GLN A 498 29.49 18.73 -13.75
CA GLN A 498 30.33 18.11 -14.77
C GLN A 498 31.32 17.07 -14.21
N LEU A 499 31.78 17.23 -12.97
CA LEU A 499 32.65 16.27 -12.30
C LEU A 499 31.84 15.05 -11.78
N GLN A 500 30.63 15.23 -11.34
CA GLN A 500 29.72 14.16 -10.97
C GLN A 500 29.36 13.32 -12.21
N ASP A 501 29.01 13.96 -13.31
CA ASP A 501 28.76 13.33 -14.60
C ASP A 501 29.96 12.52 -15.14
N VAL A 502 31.19 12.98 -14.90
CA VAL A 502 32.41 12.32 -15.36
C VAL A 502 32.84 11.17 -14.43
N LEU A 503 32.51 11.25 -13.13
CA LEU A 503 32.89 10.26 -12.13
C LEU A 503 31.84 9.16 -11.94
N GLY A 504 30.70 9.24 -12.65
CA GLY A 504 29.58 8.29 -12.50
C GLY A 504 28.99 8.28 -11.08
N THR A 505 29.10 9.40 -10.37
CA THR A 505 28.56 9.62 -9.02
C THR A 505 27.47 10.69 -9.05
N GLY A 506 26.75 10.80 -10.18
CA GLY A 506 25.59 11.65 -10.38
C GLY A 506 24.43 10.84 -10.82
#